data_adde0b98c53c090de179a671b95824ed
#
_entry.id   adde0b98c53c090de179a671b95824ed
#
_cell.length_a   1.000
_cell.length_b   1.000
_cell.length_c   1.000
_cell.angle_alpha   90.00
_cell.angle_beta   90.00
_cell.angle_gamma   90.00
#
_symmetry.space_group_name_H-M   'P 1'
#
loop_
_entity.id
_entity.type
_entity.pdbx_description
1 polymer ?
#
loop_
_entity_poly.entity_id
_entity_poly.type
_entity_poly.pdbx_seq_one_letter_code
_entity_poly.pdbx_strand_id
1 'polypeptide(L)'
;FRQWGSYNAIVNACGEEKPDCFSVTYVFDADVLRSVVPASPFKKDVYYKITVFPIGDGTNYSLCETLYSEDSRGKKKTFCYLEFRNGLGQISVRTKSGIEVEKYEGGMLSAQELVLRQITDPQRYLPSYTVREAINAIAGYSKFDYDKVRQPAEANNIKRLMSTGENLSQLLSYLNNNTMLQYEKIRESLSDINPNFTGIGYNIFGNRLYLSLHERNLSHAIDALHISDGTLKYLLLLSIFYNPKRGTLVDIDEPESCLHPDMIRSVAKMMKSAGKTSQIIVATHSALLLNAFELDDILVFEKNDRNETQIIRYSEDDFEN
;
A
#
# COMPACT_ATOMS: atom_id res chain seq x y z
N PHE A 1 12.59 7.24 -2.76
CA PHE A 1 13.92 7.86 -2.92
C PHE A 1 14.41 7.80 -4.37
N ARG A 2 14.54 6.64 -4.98
CA ARG A 2 14.98 6.53 -6.39
C ARG A 2 14.12 7.34 -7.36
N GLN A 3 12.83 7.50 -7.07
CA GLN A 3 11.89 8.26 -7.89
C GLN A 3 12.10 9.78 -7.77
N TRP A 4 12.55 10.27 -6.62
CA TRP A 4 12.74 11.70 -6.33
C TRP A 4 14.16 12.19 -6.61
N GLY A 5 15.12 11.28 -6.80
CA GLY A 5 16.47 11.54 -7.32
C GLY A 5 17.49 12.02 -6.32
N SER A 6 17.14 12.82 -5.30
CA SER A 6 18.11 13.35 -4.34
C SER A 6 17.49 13.66 -2.97
N TYR A 7 18.32 13.79 -1.94
CA TYR A 7 17.91 14.25 -0.61
C TYR A 7 17.27 15.65 -0.70
N ASN A 8 17.90 16.56 -1.43
CA ASN A 8 17.42 17.93 -1.58
C ASN A 8 16.03 18.06 -2.25
N ALA A 9 15.60 17.06 -3.02
CA ALA A 9 14.27 17.06 -3.65
C ALA A 9 13.12 16.71 -2.69
N ILE A 10 13.44 16.17 -1.51
CA ILE A 10 12.47 15.65 -0.55
C ILE A 10 12.36 16.53 0.69
N VAL A 11 13.48 17.11 1.14
CA VAL A 11 13.48 17.92 2.37
C VAL A 11 12.87 19.29 2.14
N ASN A 12 12.21 19.81 3.16
CA ASN A 12 11.76 21.20 3.16
C ASN A 12 12.97 22.15 3.12
N ALA A 13 13.01 22.99 2.09
CA ALA A 13 14.10 23.96 1.87
C ALA A 13 13.69 25.40 2.30
N CYS A 14 12.69 25.53 3.16
CA CYS A 14 12.27 26.83 3.68
C CYS A 14 13.23 27.28 4.79
N GLY A 15 13.96 28.39 4.54
CA GLY A 15 14.93 28.96 5.47
C GLY A 15 16.39 28.72 5.08
N GLU A 16 17.32 29.27 5.89
CA GLU A 16 18.77 29.16 5.66
C GLU A 16 19.34 27.81 6.11
N GLU A 17 18.67 27.12 7.05
CA GLU A 17 19.12 25.85 7.60
C GLU A 17 18.41 24.68 6.91
N LYS A 18 19.17 23.78 6.30
CA LYS A 18 18.67 22.51 5.80
C LYS A 18 18.65 21.48 6.93
N PRO A 19 17.63 20.61 6.99
CA PRO A 19 17.62 19.52 7.96
C PRO A 19 18.82 18.59 7.80
N ASP A 20 19.44 18.18 8.90
CA ASP A 20 20.57 17.23 8.90
C ASP A 20 20.15 15.82 8.50
N CYS A 21 18.88 15.49 8.70
CA CYS A 21 18.29 14.21 8.30
C CYS A 21 16.76 14.30 8.32
N PHE A 22 16.12 13.32 7.71
CA PHE A 22 14.71 13.01 8.01
C PHE A 22 14.55 11.52 8.31
N SER A 23 13.50 11.18 9.03
CA SER A 23 13.21 9.78 9.34
C SER A 23 11.74 9.46 9.16
N VAL A 24 11.48 8.19 8.79
CA VAL A 24 10.16 7.58 8.74
C VAL A 24 10.19 6.38 9.67
N THR A 25 9.18 6.28 10.54
CA THR A 25 9.00 5.13 11.41
C THR A 25 7.70 4.44 11.07
N TYR A 26 7.79 3.19 10.68
CA TYR A 26 6.65 2.29 10.52
C TYR A 26 6.41 1.58 11.84
N VAL A 27 5.17 1.59 12.31
CA VAL A 27 4.73 0.84 13.49
C VAL A 27 3.87 -0.31 13.02
N PHE A 28 4.26 -1.52 13.34
CA PHE A 28 3.53 -2.74 12.97
C PHE A 28 2.94 -3.37 14.22
N ASP A 29 1.63 -3.54 14.21
CA ASP A 29 0.93 -4.33 15.20
C ASP A 29 1.33 -5.81 15.11
N ALA A 30 1.52 -6.47 16.25
CA ALA A 30 1.98 -7.85 16.30
C ALA A 30 0.99 -8.85 15.71
N ASP A 31 -0.33 -8.60 15.83
CA ASP A 31 -1.37 -9.47 15.26
C ASP A 31 -1.40 -9.35 13.74
N VAL A 32 -1.24 -8.13 13.22
CA VAL A 32 -1.09 -7.89 11.76
C VAL A 32 0.13 -8.62 11.23
N LEU A 33 1.28 -8.55 11.92
CA LEU A 33 2.48 -9.29 11.52
C LEU A 33 2.24 -10.81 11.50
N ARG A 34 1.52 -11.35 12.48
CA ARG A 34 1.15 -12.79 12.51
C ARG A 34 0.17 -13.17 11.40
N SER A 35 -0.71 -12.26 10.99
CA SER A 35 -1.61 -12.52 9.86
C SER A 35 -0.88 -12.66 8.52
N VAL A 36 0.25 -11.95 8.37
CA VAL A 36 1.10 -11.99 7.17
C VAL A 36 2.08 -13.17 7.23
N VAL A 37 2.77 -13.32 8.35
CA VAL A 37 3.73 -14.41 8.62
C VAL A 37 3.31 -15.16 9.88
N PRO A 38 2.61 -16.30 9.78
CA PRO A 38 2.13 -17.05 10.94
C PRO A 38 3.23 -17.44 11.94
N ALA A 39 4.47 -17.61 11.47
CA ALA A 39 5.64 -17.89 12.31
C ALA A 39 6.29 -16.64 12.92
N SER A 40 5.65 -15.47 12.83
CA SER A 40 6.16 -14.20 13.35
C SER A 40 6.62 -14.34 14.80
N PRO A 41 7.85 -13.88 15.13
CA PRO A 41 8.38 -13.98 16.49
C PRO A 41 7.85 -12.89 17.42
N PHE A 42 7.11 -11.90 16.87
CA PHE A 42 6.70 -10.71 17.59
C PHE A 42 5.43 -10.95 18.42
N LYS A 43 5.50 -10.50 19.69
CA LYS A 43 4.37 -10.54 20.64
C LYS A 43 3.82 -9.16 20.97
N LYS A 44 4.48 -8.10 20.50
CA LYS A 44 4.20 -6.68 20.71
C LYS A 44 4.50 -5.91 19.44
N ASP A 45 4.09 -4.68 19.42
CA ASP A 45 4.35 -3.76 18.33
C ASP A 45 5.83 -3.63 18.04
N VAL A 46 6.12 -3.50 16.77
CA VAL A 46 7.47 -3.44 16.22
C VAL A 46 7.63 -2.14 15.45
N TYR A 47 8.74 -1.49 15.70
CA TYR A 47 9.10 -0.21 15.09
C TYR A 47 10.21 -0.42 14.08
N TYR A 48 9.96 -0.06 12.85
CA TYR A 48 10.97 -0.04 11.80
C TYR A 48 11.23 1.40 11.39
N LYS A 49 12.38 1.93 11.79
CA LYS A 49 12.80 3.30 11.53
C LYS A 49 13.86 3.34 10.44
N ILE A 50 13.61 4.17 9.44
CA ILE A 50 14.56 4.52 8.38
C ILE A 50 14.91 6.00 8.57
N THR A 51 16.21 6.30 8.70
CA THR A 51 16.72 7.68 8.73
C THR A 51 17.61 7.89 7.52
N VAL A 52 17.41 9.00 6.86
CA VAL A 52 18.12 9.38 5.65
C VAL A 52 18.96 10.62 5.92
N PHE A 53 20.25 10.53 5.63
CA PHE A 53 21.21 11.60 5.79
C PHE A 53 21.72 12.06 4.43
N PRO A 54 21.91 13.37 4.21
CA PRO A 54 22.58 13.85 3.02
C PRO A 54 24.07 13.48 3.05
N ILE A 55 24.64 13.27 1.88
CA ILE A 55 26.09 13.15 1.68
C ILE A 55 26.55 14.33 0.82
N GLY A 56 27.54 15.07 1.31
CA GLY A 56 28.09 16.23 0.61
C GLY A 56 27.05 17.32 0.39
N ASP A 57 26.80 17.69 -0.84
CA ASP A 57 25.83 18.72 -1.24
C ASP A 57 24.36 18.28 -1.18
N GLY A 58 24.08 17.03 -0.79
CA GLY A 58 22.74 16.45 -0.72
C GLY A 58 22.22 15.87 -2.02
N THR A 59 23.06 15.73 -3.05
CA THR A 59 22.73 14.95 -4.26
C THR A 59 22.71 13.45 -3.96
N ASN A 60 23.55 13.02 -3.03
CA ASN A 60 23.61 11.65 -2.54
C ASN A 60 23.06 11.54 -1.11
N TYR A 61 22.78 10.32 -0.68
CA TYR A 61 22.27 10.02 0.65
C TYR A 61 22.86 8.74 1.23
N SER A 62 22.80 8.64 2.55
CA SER A 62 23.08 7.41 3.29
C SER A 62 21.89 7.02 4.16
N LEU A 63 21.80 5.73 4.47
CA LEU A 63 20.67 5.15 5.20
C LEU A 63 21.13 4.66 6.58
N CYS A 64 20.29 4.93 7.57
CA CYS A 64 20.33 4.27 8.85
C CYS A 64 19.00 3.52 9.03
N GLU A 65 19.08 2.23 9.38
CA GLU A 65 17.92 1.38 9.59
C GLU A 65 17.95 0.79 10.98
N THR A 66 16.83 0.85 11.68
CA THR A 66 16.67 0.23 13.00
C THR A 66 15.34 -0.49 13.08
N LEU A 67 15.38 -1.77 13.45
CA LEU A 67 14.20 -2.59 13.76
C LEU A 67 14.23 -2.95 15.23
N TYR A 68 13.22 -2.53 15.99
CA TYR A 68 13.20 -2.70 17.44
C TYR A 68 11.80 -2.91 17.99
N SER A 69 11.71 -3.47 19.19
CA SER A 69 10.49 -3.52 19.98
C SER A 69 10.76 -3.05 21.41
N GLU A 70 9.73 -2.55 22.08
CA GLU A 70 9.84 -2.17 23.49
C GLU A 70 9.76 -3.39 24.40
N ASP A 71 10.61 -3.45 25.45
CA ASP A 71 10.58 -4.55 26.39
C ASP A 71 9.34 -4.48 27.32
N SER A 72 8.74 -5.66 27.56
CA SER A 72 7.51 -5.82 28.37
C SER A 72 7.68 -5.62 29.86
N ARG A 73 8.89 -5.44 30.37
CA ARG A 73 9.19 -5.44 31.80
C ARG A 73 9.23 -4.07 32.48
N GLY A 74 8.68 -3.04 31.82
CA GLY A 74 8.59 -1.67 32.41
C GLY A 74 9.92 -0.94 32.59
N LYS A 75 11.04 -1.56 32.26
CA LYS A 75 12.35 -0.89 32.10
C LYS A 75 12.50 -0.60 30.61
N LYS A 76 12.71 0.65 30.25
CA LYS A 76 12.92 1.17 28.86
C LYS A 76 14.09 0.48 28.11
N LYS A 77 14.10 -0.84 28.04
CA LYS A 77 15.06 -1.59 27.23
C LYS A 77 14.39 -1.96 25.92
N THR A 78 14.75 -1.27 24.88
CA THR A 78 14.48 -1.63 23.49
C THR A 78 15.27 -2.88 23.14
N PHE A 79 14.57 -3.89 22.61
CA PHE A 79 15.26 -5.02 21.99
C PHE A 79 15.45 -4.69 20.51
N CYS A 80 16.71 -4.61 20.07
CA CYS A 80 17.07 -4.27 18.70
C CYS A 80 17.28 -5.56 17.89
N TYR A 81 16.49 -5.73 16.82
CA TYR A 81 16.60 -6.86 15.92
C TYR A 81 17.54 -6.59 14.76
N LEU A 82 17.63 -5.33 14.32
CA LEU A 82 18.47 -4.87 13.23
C LEU A 82 18.87 -3.42 13.52
N GLU A 83 20.16 -3.11 13.36
CA GLU A 83 20.70 -1.77 13.45
C GLU A 83 21.85 -1.63 12.45
N PHE A 84 21.65 -0.78 11.44
CA PHE A 84 22.60 -0.54 10.38
C PHE A 84 22.75 0.94 10.08
N ARG A 85 23.96 1.35 9.76
CA ARG A 85 24.29 2.68 9.25
C ARG A 85 25.28 2.54 8.11
N ASN A 86 24.91 3.05 6.92
CA ASN A 86 25.77 2.99 5.72
C ASN A 86 26.23 1.57 5.34
N GLY A 87 25.35 0.58 5.48
CA GLY A 87 25.67 -0.83 5.19
C GLY A 87 26.52 -1.52 6.27
N LEU A 88 26.90 -0.81 7.34
CA LEU A 88 27.60 -1.35 8.50
C LEU A 88 26.64 -1.55 9.66
N GLY A 89 26.73 -2.63 10.38
CA GLY A 89 25.84 -2.83 11.52
C GLY A 89 25.75 -4.25 12.02
N GLN A 90 24.61 -4.54 12.65
CA GLN A 90 24.36 -5.82 13.28
C GLN A 90 22.89 -6.24 13.13
N ILE A 91 22.68 -7.54 13.12
CA ILE A 91 21.36 -8.16 13.07
C ILE A 91 21.27 -9.31 14.05
N SER A 92 20.12 -9.42 14.71
CA SER A 92 19.82 -10.58 15.57
C SER A 92 19.40 -11.77 14.72
N VAL A 93 20.10 -12.88 14.88
CA VAL A 93 19.87 -14.13 14.15
C VAL A 93 19.39 -15.21 15.10
N ARG A 94 18.50 -16.07 14.64
CA ARG A 94 18.06 -17.25 15.39
C ARG A 94 18.96 -18.42 15.05
N THR A 95 19.64 -18.97 16.07
CA THR A 95 20.46 -20.16 15.95
C THR A 95 19.86 -21.31 16.78
N LYS A 96 20.45 -22.49 16.70
CA LYS A 96 20.05 -23.64 17.54
C LYS A 96 20.30 -23.38 19.03
N SER A 97 21.28 -22.54 19.35
CA SER A 97 21.69 -22.15 20.72
C SER A 97 20.88 -20.97 21.28
N GLY A 98 20.07 -20.27 20.44
CA GLY A 98 19.28 -19.10 20.86
C GLY A 98 19.37 -17.94 19.88
N ILE A 99 19.35 -16.71 20.42
CA ILE A 99 19.51 -15.49 19.64
C ILE A 99 20.96 -15.03 19.74
N GLU A 100 21.62 -14.92 18.62
CA GLU A 100 22.98 -14.40 18.46
C GLU A 100 22.97 -13.10 17.66
N VAL A 101 24.05 -12.33 17.75
CA VAL A 101 24.22 -11.08 17.01
C VAL A 101 25.29 -11.29 15.96
N GLU A 102 24.90 -11.13 14.70
CA GLU A 102 25.79 -11.17 13.55
C GLU A 102 26.18 -9.75 13.16
N LYS A 103 27.47 -9.47 13.00
CA LYS A 103 27.99 -8.17 12.62
C LYS A 103 28.37 -8.15 11.14
N TYR A 104 28.05 -7.04 10.51
CA TYR A 104 28.36 -6.77 9.10
C TYR A 104 29.37 -5.64 9.03
N GLU A 105 30.51 -5.90 8.42
CA GLU A 105 31.59 -4.96 8.21
C GLU A 105 31.56 -4.37 6.79
N GLY A 106 32.43 -3.41 6.50
CA GLY A 106 32.42 -2.67 5.25
C GLY A 106 32.49 -3.55 3.99
N GLY A 107 31.68 -3.23 2.99
CA GLY A 107 31.67 -3.86 1.67
C GLY A 107 30.78 -5.10 1.55
N MET A 108 30.17 -5.59 2.65
CA MET A 108 29.24 -6.74 2.60
C MET A 108 27.85 -6.34 2.10
N LEU A 109 27.37 -5.14 2.47
CA LEU A 109 26.06 -4.61 2.10
C LEU A 109 26.20 -3.22 1.48
N SER A 110 25.29 -2.92 0.55
CA SER A 110 25.22 -1.59 -0.07
C SER A 110 24.72 -0.55 0.93
N ALA A 111 25.42 0.57 1.05
CA ALA A 111 25.03 1.70 1.91
C ALA A 111 23.78 2.48 1.40
N GLN A 112 23.44 2.32 0.12
CA GLN A 112 22.33 3.02 -0.55
C GLN A 112 21.07 2.17 -0.71
N GLU A 113 21.10 0.91 -0.24
CA GLU A 113 19.94 0.02 -0.26
C GLU A 113 19.56 -0.42 1.14
N LEU A 114 18.25 -0.53 1.38
CA LEU A 114 17.73 -1.02 2.66
C LEU A 114 18.23 -2.44 2.94
N VAL A 115 18.69 -2.66 4.15
CA VAL A 115 19.21 -3.95 4.60
C VAL A 115 18.11 -5.02 4.57
N LEU A 116 16.86 -4.68 4.90
CA LEU A 116 15.72 -5.57 4.76
C LEU A 116 15.55 -6.13 3.35
N ARG A 117 16.03 -5.42 2.33
CA ARG A 117 15.98 -5.87 0.94
C ARG A 117 17.13 -6.80 0.57
N GLN A 118 18.29 -6.62 1.20
CA GLN A 118 19.51 -7.35 0.90
C GLN A 118 19.60 -8.68 1.65
N ILE A 119 19.06 -8.73 2.90
CA ILE A 119 19.07 -9.92 3.74
C ILE A 119 17.73 -10.64 3.62
N THR A 120 17.72 -11.83 3.00
CA THR A 120 16.48 -12.47 2.54
C THR A 120 16.16 -13.84 3.15
N ASP A 121 17.07 -14.51 3.84
CA ASP A 121 16.85 -15.85 4.41
C ASP A 121 15.75 -15.81 5.50
N PRO A 122 14.57 -16.43 5.29
CA PRO A 122 13.46 -16.38 6.21
C PRO A 122 13.69 -17.21 7.49
N GLN A 123 14.55 -18.23 7.45
CA GLN A 123 14.82 -19.08 8.62
C GLN A 123 15.82 -18.41 9.55
N ARG A 124 16.86 -17.81 8.99
CA ARG A 124 17.94 -17.15 9.74
C ARG A 124 17.52 -15.80 10.31
N TYR A 125 16.83 -14.99 9.51
CA TYR A 125 16.47 -13.58 9.81
C TYR A 125 14.96 -13.40 9.94
N LEU A 126 14.28 -14.32 10.64
CA LEU A 126 12.83 -14.32 10.76
C LEU A 126 12.20 -12.97 11.18
N PRO A 127 12.76 -12.19 12.14
CA PRO A 127 12.24 -10.86 12.47
C PRO A 127 12.25 -9.90 11.27
N SER A 128 13.38 -9.77 10.60
CA SER A 128 13.53 -8.89 9.41
C SER A 128 12.70 -9.39 8.24
N TYR A 129 12.64 -10.70 8.02
CA TYR A 129 11.76 -11.33 7.03
C TYR A 129 10.30 -10.98 7.28
N THR A 130 9.82 -11.09 8.53
CA THR A 130 8.43 -10.78 8.88
C THR A 130 8.06 -9.33 8.56
N VAL A 131 8.90 -8.38 8.92
CA VAL A 131 8.66 -6.95 8.63
C VAL A 131 8.72 -6.68 7.12
N ARG A 132 9.65 -7.29 6.41
CA ARG A 132 9.72 -7.19 4.94
C ARG A 132 8.44 -7.69 4.27
N GLU A 133 7.91 -8.83 4.69
CA GLU A 133 6.66 -9.37 4.14
C GLU A 133 5.46 -8.47 4.49
N ALA A 134 5.46 -7.84 5.67
CA ALA A 134 4.44 -6.87 6.03
C ALA A 134 4.50 -5.62 5.14
N ILE A 135 5.70 -5.12 4.83
CA ILE A 135 5.88 -4.02 3.88
C ILE A 135 5.44 -4.44 2.47
N ASN A 136 5.79 -5.65 2.02
CA ASN A 136 5.34 -6.19 0.73
C ASN A 136 3.82 -6.40 0.68
N ALA A 137 3.16 -6.50 1.84
CA ALA A 137 1.71 -6.60 1.94
C ALA A 137 1.01 -5.22 1.83
N ILE A 138 1.74 -4.11 1.82
CA ILE A 138 1.21 -2.78 1.52
C ILE A 138 0.91 -2.68 0.02
N ALA A 139 -0.25 -2.15 -0.33
CA ALA A 139 -0.67 -1.93 -1.70
C ALA A 139 -0.94 -0.44 -1.92
N GLY A 140 -0.16 0.21 -2.79
CA GLY A 140 -0.32 1.63 -3.13
C GLY A 140 -0.79 1.83 -4.57
N TYR A 141 -1.79 2.70 -4.75
CA TYR A 141 -2.41 3.02 -6.03
C TYR A 141 -2.51 4.54 -6.20
N SER A 142 -1.46 5.15 -6.75
CA SER A 142 -1.46 6.60 -7.01
C SER A 142 -2.00 6.96 -8.39
N LYS A 143 -1.76 6.10 -9.40
CA LYS A 143 -2.19 6.35 -10.77
C LYS A 143 -2.35 5.04 -11.53
N PHE A 144 -3.55 4.82 -12.08
CA PHE A 144 -3.78 3.70 -13.00
C PHE A 144 -3.38 4.07 -14.43
N ASP A 145 -2.84 3.10 -15.14
CA ASP A 145 -2.47 3.22 -16.56
C ASP A 145 -3.57 2.58 -17.42
N TYR A 146 -4.57 3.39 -17.80
CA TYR A 146 -5.73 2.88 -18.54
C TYR A 146 -5.36 2.27 -19.90
N ASP A 147 -4.29 2.73 -20.52
CA ASP A 147 -3.83 2.14 -21.78
C ASP A 147 -3.35 0.70 -21.56
N LYS A 148 -2.64 0.45 -20.47
CA LYS A 148 -2.24 -0.92 -20.08
C LYS A 148 -3.40 -1.76 -19.56
N VAL A 149 -4.32 -1.17 -18.78
CA VAL A 149 -5.52 -1.87 -18.28
C VAL A 149 -6.38 -2.42 -19.43
N ARG A 150 -6.42 -1.70 -20.57
CA ARG A 150 -7.14 -2.11 -21.77
C ARG A 150 -6.46 -3.23 -22.55
N GLN A 151 -5.16 -3.42 -22.33
CA GLN A 151 -4.43 -4.48 -23.04
C GLN A 151 -4.73 -5.87 -22.47
N PRO A 152 -4.70 -6.90 -23.30
CA PRO A 152 -4.81 -8.27 -22.80
C PRO A 152 -3.64 -8.63 -21.93
N ALA A 153 -3.90 -9.19 -20.77
CA ALA A 153 -2.88 -9.63 -19.83
C ALA A 153 -2.56 -11.12 -19.98
N GLU A 154 -1.37 -11.56 -19.59
CA GLU A 154 -1.03 -12.98 -19.59
C GLU A 154 -1.89 -13.76 -18.60
N ALA A 155 -2.33 -14.96 -18.96
CA ALA A 155 -3.16 -15.83 -18.13
C ALA A 155 -2.35 -16.41 -16.94
N ASN A 156 -2.07 -15.59 -15.93
CA ASN A 156 -1.35 -15.95 -14.73
C ASN A 156 -2.26 -15.89 -13.49
N ASN A 157 -1.93 -16.66 -12.47
CA ASN A 157 -2.70 -16.68 -11.20
C ASN A 157 -2.24 -15.58 -10.24
N ILE A 158 -2.45 -14.31 -10.59
CA ILE A 158 -2.08 -13.15 -9.79
C ILE A 158 -3.24 -12.81 -8.84
N LYS A 159 -2.97 -12.77 -7.53
CA LYS A 159 -3.97 -12.62 -6.46
C LYS A 159 -4.20 -11.18 -6.01
N ARG A 160 -3.42 -10.21 -6.51
CA ARG A 160 -3.50 -8.81 -6.13
C ARG A 160 -3.37 -7.93 -7.36
N LEU A 161 -4.05 -6.79 -7.34
CA LEU A 161 -3.90 -5.78 -8.38
C LEU A 161 -2.51 -5.16 -8.34
N MET A 162 -1.89 -4.98 -9.50
CA MET A 162 -0.65 -4.22 -9.64
C MET A 162 -0.94 -2.72 -9.51
N SER A 163 0.04 -1.93 -9.09
CA SER A 163 -0.13 -0.48 -8.86
C SER A 163 -0.61 0.29 -10.09
N THR A 164 -0.26 -0.17 -11.29
CA THR A 164 -0.73 0.39 -12.57
C THR A 164 -2.11 -0.09 -13.00
N GLY A 165 -2.65 -1.15 -12.37
CA GLY A 165 -3.92 -1.77 -12.73
C GLY A 165 -3.87 -2.74 -13.92
N GLU A 166 -2.72 -2.88 -14.59
CA GLU A 166 -2.55 -3.61 -15.87
C GLU A 166 -3.00 -5.07 -15.83
N ASN A 167 -3.07 -5.68 -14.65
CA ASN A 167 -3.52 -7.06 -14.48
C ASN A 167 -4.99 -7.19 -14.03
N LEU A 168 -5.84 -6.20 -14.31
CA LEU A 168 -7.26 -6.21 -13.91
C LEU A 168 -7.99 -7.46 -14.40
N SER A 169 -7.83 -7.84 -15.67
CA SER A 169 -8.47 -9.02 -16.26
C SER A 169 -8.07 -10.32 -15.53
N GLN A 170 -6.79 -10.45 -15.16
CA GLN A 170 -6.26 -11.60 -14.40
C GLN A 170 -6.87 -11.66 -12.99
N LEU A 171 -6.90 -10.52 -12.28
CA LEU A 171 -7.45 -10.46 -10.93
C LEU A 171 -8.95 -10.77 -10.92
N LEU A 172 -9.73 -10.20 -11.84
CA LEU A 172 -11.16 -10.47 -11.94
C LEU A 172 -11.42 -11.96 -12.28
N SER A 173 -10.63 -12.55 -13.19
CA SER A 173 -10.69 -13.98 -13.49
C SER A 173 -10.31 -14.83 -12.26
N TYR A 174 -9.29 -14.43 -11.51
CA TYR A 174 -8.92 -15.09 -10.25
C TYR A 174 -10.07 -15.04 -9.23
N LEU A 175 -10.70 -13.87 -9.03
CA LEU A 175 -11.81 -13.69 -8.10
C LEU A 175 -13.01 -14.54 -8.51
N ASN A 176 -13.35 -14.57 -9.79
CA ASN A 176 -14.43 -15.41 -10.32
C ASN A 176 -14.22 -16.91 -10.01
N ASN A 177 -12.98 -17.40 -10.18
CA ASN A 177 -12.68 -18.82 -10.03
C ASN A 177 -12.44 -19.26 -8.58
N ASN A 178 -12.01 -18.35 -7.68
CA ASN A 178 -11.54 -18.72 -6.34
C ASN A 178 -12.32 -18.07 -5.20
N THR A 179 -13.07 -16.99 -5.46
CA THR A 179 -13.79 -16.20 -4.45
C THR A 179 -15.12 -15.71 -4.98
N MET A 180 -15.99 -16.67 -5.35
CA MET A 180 -17.25 -16.41 -6.06
C MET A 180 -18.14 -15.36 -5.35
N LEU A 181 -18.25 -15.42 -4.02
CA LEU A 181 -19.05 -14.45 -3.25
C LEU A 181 -18.57 -13.00 -3.45
N GLN A 182 -17.27 -12.79 -3.47
CA GLN A 182 -16.65 -11.47 -3.68
C GLN A 182 -16.83 -11.01 -5.13
N TYR A 183 -16.72 -11.93 -6.06
CA TYR A 183 -16.95 -11.64 -7.47
C TYR A 183 -18.41 -11.27 -7.77
N GLU A 184 -19.38 -11.94 -7.14
CA GLU A 184 -20.79 -11.55 -7.27
C GLU A 184 -21.07 -10.15 -6.74
N LYS A 185 -20.43 -9.73 -5.63
CA LYS A 185 -20.50 -8.35 -5.14
C LYS A 185 -19.99 -7.32 -6.15
N ILE A 186 -18.93 -7.67 -6.91
CA ILE A 186 -18.45 -6.82 -8.01
C ILE A 186 -19.52 -6.67 -9.09
N ARG A 187 -20.15 -7.78 -9.48
CA ARG A 187 -21.22 -7.77 -10.49
C ARG A 187 -22.44 -6.99 -10.03
N GLU A 188 -22.89 -7.20 -8.80
CA GLU A 188 -24.01 -6.47 -8.19
C GLU A 188 -23.72 -4.96 -8.19
N SER A 189 -22.52 -4.53 -7.71
CA SER A 189 -22.13 -3.14 -7.70
C SER A 189 -22.09 -2.50 -9.08
N LEU A 190 -21.69 -3.24 -10.11
CA LEU A 190 -21.78 -2.77 -11.51
C LEU A 190 -23.22 -2.63 -11.98
N SER A 191 -24.08 -3.61 -11.65
CA SER A 191 -25.51 -3.58 -12.03
C SER A 191 -26.26 -2.44 -11.33
N ASP A 192 -25.87 -2.08 -10.11
CA ASP A 192 -26.45 -0.93 -9.38
C ASP A 192 -26.19 0.40 -10.09
N ILE A 193 -25.03 0.53 -10.76
CA ILE A 193 -24.66 1.74 -11.51
C ILE A 193 -25.18 1.68 -12.96
N ASN A 194 -25.13 0.53 -13.59
CA ASN A 194 -25.65 0.32 -14.94
C ASN A 194 -26.62 -0.86 -14.97
N PRO A 195 -27.95 -0.62 -14.91
CA PRO A 195 -28.95 -1.69 -14.92
C PRO A 195 -28.95 -2.56 -16.18
N ASN A 196 -28.30 -2.13 -17.26
CA ASN A 196 -28.14 -2.91 -18.47
C ASN A 196 -26.95 -3.90 -18.38
N PHE A 197 -26.07 -3.73 -17.41
CA PHE A 197 -24.95 -4.64 -17.21
C PHE A 197 -25.43 -6.05 -16.88
N THR A 198 -24.90 -7.05 -17.59
CA THR A 198 -25.28 -8.46 -17.43
C THR A 198 -24.11 -9.37 -17.05
N GLY A 199 -22.88 -8.95 -17.29
CA GLY A 199 -21.72 -9.78 -16.94
C GLY A 199 -20.37 -9.21 -17.36
N ILE A 200 -19.34 -9.83 -16.81
CA ILE A 200 -17.95 -9.62 -17.19
C ILE A 200 -17.51 -10.83 -18.01
N GLY A 201 -17.01 -10.59 -19.20
CA GLY A 201 -16.52 -11.61 -20.11
C GLY A 201 -15.00 -11.71 -20.10
N TYR A 202 -14.51 -12.93 -20.32
CA TYR A 202 -13.10 -13.24 -20.47
C TYR A 202 -12.88 -14.08 -21.70
N ASN A 203 -12.25 -13.52 -22.71
CA ASN A 203 -11.88 -14.26 -23.91
C ASN A 203 -10.39 -14.62 -23.81
N ILE A 204 -10.06 -15.88 -24.05
CA ILE A 204 -8.67 -16.37 -24.02
C ILE A 204 -8.23 -16.66 -25.45
N PHE A 205 -7.19 -15.97 -25.89
CA PHE A 205 -6.49 -16.24 -27.14
C PHE A 205 -5.01 -16.53 -26.88
N GLY A 206 -4.57 -17.75 -27.16
CA GLY A 206 -3.26 -18.22 -26.73
C GLY A 206 -3.14 -18.26 -25.21
N ASN A 207 -2.20 -17.52 -24.64
CA ASN A 207 -2.01 -17.35 -23.20
C ASN A 207 -2.47 -15.95 -22.69
N ARG A 208 -3.24 -15.21 -23.51
CA ARG A 208 -3.71 -13.87 -23.16
C ARG A 208 -5.19 -13.83 -22.84
N LEU A 209 -5.52 -13.06 -21.80
CA LEU A 209 -6.86 -12.86 -21.26
C LEU A 209 -7.36 -11.47 -21.65
N TYR A 210 -8.48 -11.41 -22.35
CA TYR A 210 -9.14 -10.20 -22.82
C TYR A 210 -10.37 -9.94 -21.97
N LEU A 211 -10.45 -8.76 -21.38
CA LEU A 211 -11.61 -8.32 -20.59
C LEU A 211 -12.68 -7.73 -21.51
N SER A 212 -13.93 -8.07 -21.24
CA SER A 212 -15.10 -7.45 -21.89
C SER A 212 -16.26 -7.30 -20.90
N LEU A 213 -17.21 -6.43 -21.22
CA LEU A 213 -18.47 -6.25 -20.48
C LEU A 213 -19.65 -6.62 -21.35
N HIS A 214 -20.61 -7.30 -20.76
CA HIS A 214 -21.88 -7.65 -21.43
C HIS A 214 -22.99 -6.72 -20.95
N GLU A 215 -23.77 -6.18 -21.90
CA GLU A 215 -24.95 -5.39 -21.63
C GLU A 215 -26.18 -5.99 -22.35
N ARG A 216 -27.34 -5.88 -21.72
CA ARG A 216 -28.60 -6.50 -22.18
C ARG A 216 -29.00 -6.10 -23.59
N ASN A 217 -28.74 -4.85 -23.97
CA ASN A 217 -29.20 -4.27 -25.23
C ASN A 217 -28.17 -4.39 -26.36
N LEU A 218 -27.06 -5.07 -26.13
CA LEU A 218 -26.01 -5.26 -27.12
C LEU A 218 -25.92 -6.72 -27.55
N SER A 219 -25.76 -6.94 -28.85
CA SER A 219 -25.62 -8.29 -29.45
C SER A 219 -24.24 -8.89 -29.21
N HIS A 220 -23.25 -8.09 -28.81
CA HIS A 220 -21.88 -8.52 -28.53
C HIS A 220 -21.29 -7.75 -27.34
N ALA A 221 -20.31 -8.34 -26.71
CA ALA A 221 -19.65 -7.74 -25.57
C ALA A 221 -18.86 -6.49 -25.96
N ILE A 222 -18.79 -5.53 -25.03
CA ILE A 222 -17.95 -4.33 -25.14
C ILE A 222 -16.53 -4.72 -24.75
N ASP A 223 -15.62 -4.62 -25.69
CA ASP A 223 -14.20 -4.87 -25.46
C ASP A 223 -13.60 -3.84 -24.49
N ALA A 224 -12.59 -4.22 -23.70
CA ALA A 224 -11.87 -3.32 -22.77
C ALA A 224 -11.41 -2.03 -23.45
N LEU A 225 -11.06 -2.07 -24.73
CA LEU A 225 -10.67 -0.90 -25.53
C LEU A 225 -11.75 0.18 -25.61
N HIS A 226 -13.04 -0.22 -25.51
CA HIS A 226 -14.19 0.67 -25.65
C HIS A 226 -14.88 0.97 -24.31
N ILE A 227 -14.41 0.40 -23.21
CA ILE A 227 -14.90 0.71 -21.87
C ILE A 227 -14.40 2.11 -21.45
N SER A 228 -15.28 2.95 -20.90
CA SER A 228 -14.92 4.28 -20.44
C SER A 228 -13.92 4.23 -19.26
N ASP A 229 -13.08 5.27 -19.12
CA ASP A 229 -12.13 5.37 -18.00
C ASP A 229 -12.83 5.32 -16.64
N GLY A 230 -13.99 5.96 -16.49
CA GLY A 230 -14.78 5.92 -15.27
C GLY A 230 -15.23 4.49 -14.91
N THR A 231 -15.72 3.74 -15.90
CA THR A 231 -16.12 2.33 -15.69
C THR A 231 -14.92 1.44 -15.37
N LEU A 232 -13.78 1.63 -16.06
CA LEU A 232 -12.54 0.92 -15.75
C LEU A 232 -12.03 1.27 -14.34
N LYS A 233 -12.02 2.56 -13.98
CA LYS A 233 -11.64 3.01 -12.62
C LYS A 233 -12.52 2.34 -11.57
N TYR A 234 -13.83 2.34 -11.79
CA TYR A 234 -14.77 1.72 -10.88
C TYR A 234 -14.51 0.22 -10.72
N LEU A 235 -14.28 -0.50 -11.84
CA LEU A 235 -13.88 -1.93 -11.82
C LEU A 235 -12.58 -2.18 -11.07
N LEU A 236 -11.57 -1.32 -11.24
CA LEU A 236 -10.31 -1.39 -10.51
C LEU A 236 -10.55 -1.26 -9.01
N LEU A 237 -11.32 -0.27 -8.56
CA LEU A 237 -11.66 -0.06 -7.15
C LEU A 237 -12.50 -1.21 -6.57
N LEU A 238 -13.49 -1.70 -7.30
CA LEU A 238 -14.26 -2.89 -6.93
C LEU A 238 -13.33 -4.09 -6.72
N SER A 239 -12.42 -4.32 -7.66
CA SER A 239 -11.47 -5.43 -7.60
C SER A 239 -10.47 -5.31 -6.44
N ILE A 240 -10.11 -4.09 -6.01
CA ILE A 240 -9.28 -3.85 -4.83
C ILE A 240 -10.10 -4.15 -3.56
N PHE A 241 -11.24 -3.46 -3.37
CA PHE A 241 -11.96 -3.50 -2.10
C PHE A 241 -12.67 -4.82 -1.81
N TYR A 242 -13.16 -5.53 -2.83
CA TYR A 242 -13.73 -6.85 -2.66
C TYR A 242 -12.71 -7.98 -2.65
N ASN A 243 -11.46 -7.74 -3.02
CA ASN A 243 -10.42 -8.76 -2.97
C ASN A 243 -10.02 -9.10 -1.51
N PRO A 244 -10.20 -10.34 -1.02
CA PRO A 244 -9.76 -10.71 0.32
C PRO A 244 -8.22 -10.73 0.47
N LYS A 245 -7.47 -10.70 -0.64
CA LYS A 245 -6.00 -10.64 -0.70
C LYS A 245 -5.46 -9.25 -1.04
N ARG A 246 -6.26 -8.17 -0.84
CA ARG A 246 -5.88 -6.77 -1.18
C ARG A 246 -4.64 -6.27 -0.48
N GLY A 247 -4.30 -6.81 0.69
CA GLY A 247 -3.19 -6.39 1.52
C GLY A 247 -3.66 -5.95 2.91
N THR A 248 -2.71 -5.79 3.84
CA THR A 248 -2.97 -5.33 5.20
C THR A 248 -3.18 -3.82 5.27
N LEU A 249 -2.51 -3.09 4.39
CA LEU A 249 -2.70 -1.66 4.16
C LEU A 249 -2.90 -1.41 2.67
N VAL A 250 -3.90 -0.60 2.34
CA VAL A 250 -4.20 -0.12 0.98
C VAL A 250 -4.17 1.40 1.00
N ASP A 251 -3.30 1.98 0.19
CA ASP A 251 -3.16 3.42 -0.01
C ASP A 251 -3.64 3.80 -1.42
N ILE A 252 -4.56 4.76 -1.51
CA ILE A 252 -5.14 5.20 -2.79
C ILE A 252 -5.18 6.72 -2.85
N ASP A 253 -4.64 7.25 -3.94
CA ASP A 253 -4.67 8.68 -4.25
C ASP A 253 -5.83 8.98 -5.20
N GLU A 254 -6.67 9.97 -4.84
CA GLU A 254 -7.84 10.44 -5.59
C GLU A 254 -8.71 9.30 -6.19
N PRO A 255 -9.29 8.42 -5.37
CA PRO A 255 -10.10 7.32 -5.87
C PRO A 255 -11.34 7.79 -6.64
N GLU A 256 -11.85 8.98 -6.34
CA GLU A 256 -13.03 9.59 -6.96
C GLU A 256 -12.78 10.14 -8.36
N SER A 257 -11.52 10.37 -8.74
CA SER A 257 -11.22 10.96 -10.06
C SER A 257 -11.83 10.16 -11.20
N CYS A 258 -12.46 10.83 -12.16
CA CYS A 258 -13.18 10.23 -13.30
C CYS A 258 -14.46 9.45 -12.94
N LEU A 259 -14.91 9.41 -11.68
CA LEU A 259 -16.11 8.69 -11.28
C LEU A 259 -17.37 9.58 -11.30
N HIS A 260 -18.51 8.98 -11.65
CA HIS A 260 -19.82 9.58 -11.43
C HIS A 260 -20.14 9.67 -9.92
N PRO A 261 -20.89 10.69 -9.44
CA PRO A 261 -21.27 10.82 -8.03
C PRO A 261 -21.82 9.56 -7.36
N ASP A 262 -22.63 8.78 -8.07
CA ASP A 262 -23.20 7.53 -7.54
C ASP A 262 -22.14 6.45 -7.34
N MET A 263 -21.14 6.38 -8.23
CA MET A 263 -19.99 5.50 -8.07
C MET A 263 -19.17 5.89 -6.84
N ILE A 264 -18.98 7.19 -6.56
CA ILE A 264 -18.24 7.67 -5.39
C ILE A 264 -18.91 7.21 -4.09
N ARG A 265 -20.23 7.31 -3.98
CA ARG A 265 -20.99 6.81 -2.81
C ARG A 265 -20.83 5.29 -2.63
N SER A 266 -20.84 4.53 -3.72
CA SER A 266 -20.61 3.09 -3.69
C SER A 266 -19.18 2.76 -3.23
N VAL A 267 -18.17 3.49 -3.75
CA VAL A 267 -16.76 3.33 -3.35
C VAL A 267 -16.58 3.62 -1.86
N ALA A 268 -17.18 4.69 -1.31
CA ALA A 268 -17.11 5.00 0.12
C ALA A 268 -17.64 3.84 1.00
N LYS A 269 -18.77 3.22 0.62
CA LYS A 269 -19.33 2.05 1.32
C LYS A 269 -18.37 0.87 1.30
N MET A 270 -17.73 0.62 0.14
CA MET A 270 -16.74 -0.45 0.01
C MET A 270 -15.48 -0.20 0.85
N MET A 271 -14.99 1.04 0.90
CA MET A 271 -13.87 1.45 1.74
C MET A 271 -14.16 1.16 3.22
N LYS A 272 -15.32 1.58 3.74
CA LYS A 272 -15.75 1.29 5.12
C LYS A 272 -15.82 -0.22 5.39
N SER A 273 -16.32 -1.00 4.43
CA SER A 273 -16.36 -2.46 4.56
C SER A 273 -14.97 -3.08 4.56
N ALA A 274 -14.09 -2.64 3.67
CA ALA A 274 -12.71 -3.10 3.56
C ALA A 274 -11.87 -2.69 4.78
N GLY A 275 -12.16 -1.53 5.37
CA GLY A 275 -11.52 -0.99 6.57
C GLY A 275 -11.64 -1.88 7.80
N LYS A 276 -12.62 -2.78 7.83
CA LYS A 276 -12.78 -3.76 8.92
C LYS A 276 -11.68 -4.84 8.95
N THR A 277 -10.97 -5.04 7.86
CA THR A 277 -9.98 -6.12 7.71
C THR A 277 -8.62 -5.66 7.18
N SER A 278 -8.54 -4.43 6.69
CA SER A 278 -7.31 -3.81 6.20
C SER A 278 -7.30 -2.34 6.59
N GLN A 279 -6.14 -1.77 6.85
CA GLN A 279 -6.03 -0.32 6.97
C GLN A 279 -6.19 0.29 5.57
N ILE A 280 -7.10 1.28 5.44
CA ILE A 280 -7.32 2.00 4.18
C ILE A 280 -6.89 3.45 4.40
N ILE A 281 -5.97 3.93 3.59
CA ILE A 281 -5.53 5.33 3.57
C ILE A 281 -5.93 5.91 2.21
N VAL A 282 -6.57 7.06 2.24
CA VAL A 282 -7.04 7.73 1.03
C VAL A 282 -6.64 9.19 1.06
N ALA A 283 -5.98 9.66 0.02
CA ALA A 283 -5.82 11.08 -0.24
C ALA A 283 -6.95 11.54 -1.17
N THR A 284 -7.68 12.58 -0.78
CA THR A 284 -8.83 13.08 -1.56
C THR A 284 -9.04 14.58 -1.36
N HIS A 285 -9.57 15.22 -2.39
CA HIS A 285 -10.09 16.59 -2.37
C HIS A 285 -11.61 16.62 -2.58
N SER A 286 -12.28 15.46 -2.61
CA SER A 286 -13.72 15.36 -2.90
C SER A 286 -14.56 15.53 -1.65
N ALA A 287 -15.30 16.65 -1.57
CA ALA A 287 -16.28 16.86 -0.51
C ALA A 287 -17.34 15.73 -0.46
N LEU A 288 -17.72 15.17 -1.63
CA LEU A 288 -18.68 14.07 -1.71
C LEU A 288 -18.13 12.78 -1.07
N LEU A 289 -16.83 12.51 -1.23
CA LEU A 289 -16.20 11.37 -0.59
C LEU A 289 -16.03 11.62 0.91
N LEU A 290 -15.55 12.79 1.32
CA LEU A 290 -15.36 13.19 2.71
C LEU A 290 -16.66 13.10 3.51
N ASN A 291 -17.78 13.59 2.96
CA ASN A 291 -19.11 13.53 3.61
C ASN A 291 -19.62 12.09 3.88
N ALA A 292 -18.96 11.08 3.35
CA ALA A 292 -19.30 9.69 3.64
C ALA A 292 -18.60 9.13 4.88
N PHE A 293 -17.66 9.88 5.49
CA PHE A 293 -16.84 9.43 6.63
C PHE A 293 -17.13 10.30 7.87
N GLU A 294 -16.81 9.77 9.05
CA GLU A 294 -16.90 10.50 10.30
C GLU A 294 -15.66 11.41 10.48
N LEU A 295 -15.75 12.44 11.31
CA LEU A 295 -14.63 13.36 11.56
C LEU A 295 -13.38 12.65 12.06
N ASP A 296 -13.53 11.61 12.88
CA ASP A 296 -12.43 10.79 13.40
C ASP A 296 -11.66 10.02 12.32
N ASP A 297 -12.29 9.79 11.18
CA ASP A 297 -11.66 9.15 10.01
C ASP A 297 -10.84 10.14 9.16
N ILE A 298 -10.96 11.46 9.41
CA ILE A 298 -10.41 12.51 8.57
C ILE A 298 -9.17 13.14 9.20
N LEU A 299 -8.10 13.23 8.41
CA LEU A 299 -6.91 14.01 8.73
C LEU A 299 -6.75 15.12 7.71
N VAL A 300 -6.65 16.36 8.17
CA VAL A 300 -6.41 17.52 7.31
C VAL A 300 -4.93 17.85 7.32
N PHE A 301 -4.37 18.03 6.12
CA PHE A 301 -2.98 18.39 5.92
C PHE A 301 -2.91 19.81 5.36
N GLU A 302 -2.31 20.71 6.11
CA GLU A 302 -2.14 22.10 5.73
C GLU A 302 -0.66 22.49 5.78
N LYS A 303 -0.30 23.56 5.07
CA LYS A 303 1.03 24.14 5.12
C LYS A 303 0.99 25.44 5.93
N ASN A 304 1.92 25.57 6.89
CA ASN A 304 2.13 26.83 7.62
C ASN A 304 2.97 27.82 6.79
N ASP A 305 3.18 29.01 7.34
CA ASP A 305 3.97 30.08 6.69
C ASP A 305 5.42 29.69 6.38
N ARG A 306 5.95 28.66 7.03
CA ARG A 306 7.27 28.09 6.77
C ARG A 306 7.25 26.93 5.77
N ASN A 307 6.11 26.74 5.09
CA ASN A 307 5.90 25.62 4.16
C ASN A 307 6.07 24.22 4.79
N GLU A 308 5.90 24.13 6.12
CA GLU A 308 5.90 22.86 6.86
C GLU A 308 4.50 22.29 6.86
N THR A 309 4.37 20.97 6.64
CA THR A 309 3.07 20.28 6.70
C THR A 309 2.64 20.10 8.15
N GLN A 310 1.45 20.58 8.47
CA GLN A 310 0.76 20.34 9.75
C GLN A 310 -0.37 19.36 9.54
N ILE A 311 -0.58 18.49 10.52
CA ILE A 311 -1.69 17.52 10.54
C ILE A 311 -2.68 17.99 11.58
N ILE A 312 -3.92 18.23 11.15
CA ILE A 312 -5.01 18.71 12.00
C ILE A 312 -6.07 17.61 12.06
N ARG A 313 -6.55 17.33 13.27
CA ARG A 313 -7.79 16.58 13.51
C ARG A 313 -8.81 17.56 14.05
N TYR A 314 -9.96 17.62 13.42
CA TYR A 314 -11.10 18.36 13.92
C TYR A 314 -11.98 17.46 14.78
N SER A 315 -12.57 18.02 15.82
CA SER A 315 -13.61 17.43 16.63
C SER A 315 -14.95 18.15 16.38
N GLU A 316 -16.06 17.60 16.84
CA GLU A 316 -17.36 18.25 16.72
C GLU A 316 -17.37 19.64 17.42
N ASP A 317 -16.64 19.78 18.52
CA ASP A 317 -16.53 21.04 19.29
C ASP A 317 -15.89 22.18 18.46
N ASP A 318 -15.08 21.87 17.44
CA ASP A 318 -14.42 22.87 16.59
C ASP A 318 -15.40 23.57 15.63
N PHE A 319 -16.60 23.03 15.46
CA PHE A 319 -17.65 23.53 14.55
C PHE A 319 -18.87 24.12 15.28
N GLU A 320 -18.91 24.08 16.62
CA GLU A 320 -20.00 24.63 17.41
C GLU A 320 -19.89 26.15 17.75
N ASN A 321 -18.92 26.87 17.13
CA ASN A 321 -18.71 28.33 17.32
C ASN A 321 -19.12 29.16 16.10
#